data_30b48cd376c6cb1de39a4c9acca3e7c2
#
_entry.id   30b48cd376c6cb1de39a4c9acca3e7c2
#
_cell.length_a   1.000
_cell.length_b   1.000
_cell.length_c   1.000
_cell.angle_alpha   90.00
_cell.angle_beta   90.00
_cell.angle_gamma   90.00
#
_symmetry.space_group_name_H-M   'P 1'
#
loop_
_entity.id
_entity.type
_entity.pdbx_description
1 polymer ?
#
loop_
_entity_poly.entity_id
_entity_poly.type
_entity_poly.pdbx_seq_one_letter_code
_entity_poly.pdbx_strand_id
1 'polypeptide(L)'
;TRKESSAASDVYKRQDLKLRADIFTKGSWALNAESNYIKRYKYSGLFQASYQVTKTGDKGLPDYSVAKDFKIVWSHRQDAKANPNQTFSASVNFATSSYERTNIGNMYNSNAMSQNTKTSSISYSRYFFDRKLTVAATTNIAQTMRDSSVNVTLPDLNISLSTIYPFKRKKAAGEERWYEKISVRYTGRLTNSIQTKDNLLFKSNLIKDWKNGMKHEIPVSATFTLFKYFNVTPSVSYTERWYTRKVMKDWDPNYGTNGREVATDTIYGFHRVYNYNASLGINTKIYGMYNPIFFPKKKIQIRHVITPSVSISAAPDFGSSRYGYYDSYIKNYADGRRDTVIYSPYSGQAFDVPGRGKQGNITFSISNNLEMKYYSSKKDTVKKVSLIDELGANISYNMAAATRPWSDLGLNLRLKLSKNYTFSMSSSFKTYGYKFDENGNVVDNDRTEWSYGRFGIFQGYGSSFSYTFNNDTWKKWKEKLSGTRDSDKKKEEEAASDEEGAETDTDGNGIPKKKVEKAAVDADGYQVFKMPWSLNFNYSFNISEDRSKPINRKKMRYPYRYTHNLSASGNIKLSN
;
A
#
# COMPACT_ATOMS: atom_id res chain seq x y z
N THR A 1 -15.65 48.97 20.51
CA THR A 1 -14.21 49.35 20.58
C THR A 1 -13.29 48.17 20.82
N ARG A 2 -13.66 47.17 21.64
CA ARG A 2 -12.83 45.97 21.86
C ARG A 2 -12.79 45.00 20.66
N LYS A 3 -13.84 44.95 19.85
CA LYS A 3 -13.88 44.08 18.64
C LYS A 3 -12.99 44.61 17.52
N GLU A 4 -12.87 45.92 17.39
CA GLU A 4 -12.01 46.52 16.35
C GLU A 4 -10.53 46.40 16.70
N SER A 5 -10.17 46.48 17.97
CA SER A 5 -8.79 46.27 18.40
C SER A 5 -8.33 44.80 18.25
N SER A 6 -9.23 43.82 18.42
CA SER A 6 -8.90 42.42 18.18
C SER A 6 -8.76 42.09 16.69
N ALA A 7 -9.56 42.71 15.83
CA ALA A 7 -9.43 42.56 14.38
C ALA A 7 -8.16 43.23 13.85
N ALA A 8 -7.78 44.39 14.34
CA ALA A 8 -6.52 45.05 14.01
C ALA A 8 -5.30 44.22 14.49
N SER A 9 -5.37 43.67 15.70
CA SER A 9 -4.35 42.78 16.23
C SER A 9 -4.20 41.50 15.42
N ASP A 10 -5.28 40.97 14.85
CA ASP A 10 -5.25 39.75 13.99
C ASP A 10 -4.61 40.04 12.62
N VAL A 11 -4.71 41.25 12.12
CA VAL A 11 -4.05 41.70 10.87
C VAL A 11 -2.53 41.81 11.03
N TYR A 12 -2.06 42.27 12.20
CA TYR A 12 -0.62 42.44 12.50
C TYR A 12 0.09 41.12 12.83
N LYS A 13 -0.62 40.08 13.26
CA LYS A 13 -0.04 38.78 13.64
C LYS A 13 0.07 37.76 12.53
N ARG A 14 -0.05 38.14 11.27
CA ARG A 14 0.02 37.23 10.12
C ARG A 14 1.41 36.75 9.77
N GLN A 15 2.43 37.45 10.22
CA GLN A 15 3.84 37.11 10.05
C GLN A 15 4.60 37.59 11.28
N ASP A 16 5.47 36.77 11.81
CA ASP A 16 6.46 37.15 12.82
C ASP A 16 7.86 36.78 12.32
N LEU A 17 8.85 37.54 12.72
CA LEU A 17 10.25 37.24 12.48
C LEU A 17 10.99 37.42 13.79
N LYS A 18 11.62 36.35 14.26
CA LYS A 18 12.48 36.35 15.42
C LYS A 18 13.91 36.10 14.95
N LEU A 19 14.81 37.01 15.27
CA LEU A 19 16.23 36.87 15.06
C LEU A 19 16.92 36.73 16.42
N ARG A 20 17.77 35.74 16.58
CA ARG A 20 18.51 35.47 17.79
C ARG A 20 19.98 35.18 17.44
N ALA A 21 20.88 35.86 18.16
CA ALA A 21 22.29 35.59 18.12
C ALA A 21 22.75 35.07 19.50
N ASP A 22 23.44 33.96 19.51
CA ASP A 22 24.01 33.35 20.69
C ASP A 22 25.55 33.45 20.61
N ILE A 23 26.17 33.97 21.64
CA ILE A 23 27.63 34.12 21.72
C ILE A 23 28.10 33.43 23.01
N PHE A 24 29.11 32.61 22.92
CA PHE A 24 29.64 31.82 24.00
C PHE A 24 31.08 32.23 24.33
N THR A 25 31.46 32.10 25.60
CA THR A 25 32.72 32.59 26.15
C THR A 25 33.99 32.06 25.45
N LYS A 26 33.96 30.83 24.92
CA LYS A 26 35.06 30.23 24.13
C LYS A 26 35.11 30.65 22.66
N GLY A 27 34.30 31.65 22.26
CA GLY A 27 34.25 32.20 20.90
C GLY A 27 33.42 31.36 19.92
N SER A 28 32.61 30.43 20.41
CA SER A 28 31.52 29.81 19.63
C SER A 28 30.39 30.81 19.49
N TRP A 29 29.67 30.73 18.36
CA TRP A 29 28.49 31.59 18.14
C TRP A 29 27.44 30.91 17.27
N ALA A 30 26.20 31.32 17.37
CA ALA A 30 25.09 30.84 16.54
C ALA A 30 24.15 31.98 16.17
N LEU A 31 23.62 31.89 14.97
CA LEU A 31 22.54 32.75 14.46
C LEU A 31 21.32 31.91 14.17
N ASN A 32 20.17 32.34 14.69
CA ASN A 32 18.89 31.69 14.51
C ASN A 32 17.87 32.69 13.97
N ALA A 33 17.16 32.30 12.93
CA ALA A 33 16.02 33.02 12.37
C ALA A 33 14.79 32.12 12.41
N GLU A 34 13.69 32.63 12.91
CA GLU A 34 12.40 31.93 12.94
C GLU A 34 11.31 32.86 12.43
N SER A 35 10.46 32.37 11.53
CA SER A 35 9.32 33.10 11.02
C SER A 35 8.11 32.19 10.92
N ASN A 36 7.02 32.55 11.56
CA ASN A 36 5.71 31.97 11.38
C ASN A 36 4.91 32.86 10.43
N TYR A 37 4.25 32.24 9.45
CA TYR A 37 3.44 32.99 8.50
C TYR A 37 2.12 32.27 8.25
N ILE A 38 1.04 33.07 8.15
CA ILE A 38 -0.29 32.58 7.82
C ILE A 38 -1.04 33.58 6.94
N LYS A 39 -1.64 33.08 5.88
CA LYS A 39 -2.61 33.83 5.07
C LYS A 39 -3.90 33.04 4.99
N ARG A 40 -4.93 33.54 5.68
CA ARG A 40 -6.25 32.87 5.75
C ARG A 40 -6.74 32.42 4.40
N TYR A 41 -7.23 31.18 4.33
CA TYR A 41 -7.73 30.52 3.14
C TYR A 41 -6.70 30.38 1.99
N LYS A 42 -5.42 30.63 2.23
CA LYS A 42 -4.37 30.47 1.22
C LYS A 42 -3.27 29.52 1.67
N TYR A 43 -2.55 29.85 2.74
CA TYR A 43 -1.44 29.04 3.22
C TYR A 43 -1.06 29.36 4.67
N SER A 44 -0.35 28.43 5.29
CA SER A 44 0.32 28.63 6.57
C SER A 44 1.66 27.91 6.57
N GLY A 45 2.60 28.39 7.39
CA GLY A 45 3.90 27.75 7.51
C GLY A 45 4.76 28.32 8.62
N LEU A 46 5.87 27.61 8.83
CA LEU A 46 6.97 27.95 9.75
C LEU A 46 8.27 27.80 8.96
N PHE A 47 9.13 28.77 9.06
CA PHE A 47 10.50 28.71 8.56
C PHE A 47 11.48 28.98 9.68
N GLN A 48 12.47 28.10 9.85
CA GLN A 48 13.56 28.27 10.80
C GLN A 48 14.87 28.01 10.07
N ALA A 49 15.84 28.87 10.26
CA ALA A 49 17.19 28.70 9.78
C ALA A 49 18.17 28.96 10.94
N SER A 50 19.10 28.06 11.13
CA SER A 50 20.13 28.16 12.16
C SER A 50 21.50 27.93 11.53
N TYR A 51 22.47 28.76 11.88
CA TYR A 51 23.87 28.58 11.54
C TYR A 51 24.71 28.74 12.81
N GLN A 52 25.64 27.81 13.02
CA GLN A 52 26.48 27.82 14.21
C GLN A 52 27.93 27.54 13.88
N VAL A 53 28.83 28.14 14.64
CA VAL A 53 30.27 27.87 14.66
C VAL A 53 30.63 27.45 16.07
N THR A 54 30.89 26.17 16.25
CA THR A 54 31.25 25.60 17.57
C THR A 54 32.74 25.33 17.63
N LYS A 55 33.40 25.93 18.61
CA LYS A 55 34.80 25.73 18.91
C LYS A 55 34.95 24.86 20.16
N THR A 56 35.70 23.78 20.07
CA THR A 56 35.93 22.83 21.15
C THR A 56 37.44 22.80 21.43
N GLY A 57 37.83 22.67 22.69
CA GLY A 57 39.21 22.74 23.11
C GLY A 57 39.79 24.16 23.14
N ASP A 58 41.06 24.31 23.49
CA ASP A 58 41.76 25.60 23.52
C ASP A 58 42.72 25.69 22.32
N LYS A 59 42.78 26.88 21.71
CA LYS A 59 43.58 27.12 20.51
C LYS A 59 45.07 26.79 20.76
N GLY A 60 45.59 25.90 19.94
CA GLY A 60 46.97 25.43 20.06
C GLY A 60 47.13 24.06 20.73
N LEU A 61 46.04 23.47 21.27
CA LEU A 61 46.05 22.12 21.80
C LEU A 61 45.53 21.10 20.77
N PRO A 62 45.90 19.80 20.89
CA PRO A 62 45.50 18.75 19.94
C PRO A 62 44.00 18.50 19.87
N ASP A 63 43.27 18.87 20.91
CA ASP A 63 41.80 18.74 21.00
C ASP A 63 41.03 19.93 20.41
N TYR A 64 41.73 20.94 19.89
CA TYR A 64 41.08 22.09 19.26
C TYR A 64 40.43 21.71 17.96
N SER A 65 39.12 21.94 17.87
CA SER A 65 38.35 21.73 16.64
C SER A 65 37.34 22.85 16.42
N VAL A 66 37.01 23.08 15.16
CA VAL A 66 35.98 24.06 14.74
C VAL A 66 34.97 23.36 13.84
N ALA A 67 33.77 23.24 14.31
CA ALA A 67 32.61 22.76 13.52
C ALA A 67 31.80 23.95 13.03
N LYS A 68 31.40 23.88 11.74
CA LYS A 68 30.49 24.85 11.11
C LYS A 68 29.26 24.08 10.65
N ASP A 69 28.16 24.36 11.27
CA ASP A 69 26.92 23.59 11.08
C ASP A 69 25.73 24.48 10.76
N PHE A 70 24.80 23.96 10.00
CA PHE A 70 23.55 24.63 9.73
C PHE A 70 22.36 23.68 9.85
N LYS A 71 21.18 24.26 10.09
CA LYS A 71 19.89 23.56 10.10
C LYS A 71 18.82 24.43 9.47
N ILE A 72 18.01 23.83 8.61
CA ILE A 72 16.85 24.46 8.00
C ILE A 72 15.63 23.59 8.31
N VAL A 73 14.62 24.20 8.92
CA VAL A 73 13.30 23.61 9.10
C VAL A 73 12.27 24.48 8.38
N TRP A 74 11.55 23.87 7.46
CA TRP A 74 10.51 24.58 6.75
C TRP A 74 9.27 23.71 6.65
N SER A 75 8.18 24.19 7.23
CA SER A 75 6.85 23.60 7.11
C SER A 75 5.96 24.57 6.35
N HIS A 76 5.38 24.11 5.27
CA HIS A 76 4.42 24.90 4.48
C HIS A 76 3.24 24.04 4.09
N ARG A 77 2.04 24.59 4.25
CA ARG A 77 0.80 23.92 3.83
C ARG A 77 -0.10 24.92 3.11
N GLN A 78 -0.42 24.62 1.87
CA GLN A 78 -1.46 25.34 1.14
C GLN A 78 -2.84 24.94 1.65
N ASP A 79 -3.74 25.91 1.83
CA ASP A 79 -5.15 25.65 2.16
C ASP A 79 -5.87 25.11 0.90
N ALA A 80 -6.70 24.09 1.06
CA ALA A 80 -7.48 23.52 -0.03
C ALA A 80 -8.42 24.53 -0.72
N LYS A 81 -8.84 25.57 -0.01
CA LYS A 81 -9.67 26.67 -0.54
C LYS A 81 -8.91 27.64 -1.41
N ALA A 82 -7.57 27.65 -1.35
CA ALA A 82 -6.74 28.59 -2.11
C ALA A 82 -6.82 28.31 -3.62
N ASN A 83 -6.76 27.03 -3.97
CA ASN A 83 -6.95 26.56 -5.35
C ASN A 83 -7.36 25.08 -5.32
N PRO A 84 -8.58 24.72 -5.76
CA PRO A 84 -9.06 23.35 -5.75
C PRO A 84 -8.34 22.43 -6.75
N ASN A 85 -7.58 23.01 -7.70
CA ASN A 85 -6.90 22.27 -8.75
C ASN A 85 -5.39 22.15 -8.53
N GLN A 86 -4.88 22.61 -7.37
CA GLN A 86 -3.48 22.40 -7.02
C GLN A 86 -3.31 22.26 -5.52
N THR A 87 -2.25 21.54 -5.13
CA THR A 87 -1.81 21.44 -3.75
C THR A 87 -0.30 21.64 -3.68
N PHE A 88 0.14 22.35 -2.66
CA PHE A 88 1.54 22.51 -2.35
C PHE A 88 1.76 22.29 -0.85
N SER A 89 2.73 21.45 -0.51
CA SER A 89 3.14 21.24 0.87
C SER A 89 4.64 21.01 0.94
N ALA A 90 5.26 21.47 2.02
CA ALA A 90 6.65 21.25 2.33
C ALA A 90 6.81 20.89 3.80
N SER A 91 7.64 19.90 4.07
CA SER A 91 8.09 19.51 5.40
C SER A 91 9.58 19.24 5.30
N VAL A 92 10.39 20.26 5.49
CA VAL A 92 11.85 20.22 5.39
C VAL A 92 12.46 20.21 6.78
N ASN A 93 13.32 19.26 7.05
CA ASN A 93 14.19 19.22 8.23
C ASN A 93 15.57 18.74 7.77
N PHE A 94 16.37 19.69 7.33
CA PHE A 94 17.70 19.45 6.76
C PHE A 94 18.77 20.09 7.62
N ALA A 95 19.82 19.35 7.94
CA ALA A 95 20.91 19.84 8.76
C ALA A 95 22.23 19.15 8.36
N THR A 96 23.36 19.77 8.70
CA THR A 96 24.64 19.05 8.71
C THR A 96 24.60 17.88 9.70
N SER A 97 25.31 16.80 9.41
CA SER A 97 25.28 15.57 10.22
C SER A 97 25.77 15.75 11.65
N SER A 98 26.64 16.76 11.88
CA SER A 98 27.20 17.13 13.18
C SER A 98 26.31 18.07 13.99
N TYR A 99 25.35 18.77 13.35
CA TYR A 99 24.60 19.88 13.96
C TYR A 99 24.05 19.58 15.35
N GLU A 100 23.32 18.46 15.50
CA GLU A 100 22.67 18.15 16.78
C GLU A 100 23.68 17.81 17.91
N ARG A 101 24.83 17.27 17.54
CA ARG A 101 25.92 16.91 18.48
C ARG A 101 26.78 18.11 18.89
N THR A 102 26.96 19.07 17.99
CA THR A 102 27.76 20.26 18.22
C THR A 102 26.96 21.44 18.75
N ASN A 103 25.64 21.36 18.69
CA ASN A 103 24.76 22.43 19.19
C ASN A 103 24.75 22.46 20.71
N ILE A 104 25.30 23.54 21.26
CA ILE A 104 25.43 23.75 22.72
C ILE A 104 24.05 23.76 23.39
N GLY A 105 23.02 24.26 22.71
CA GLY A 105 21.62 24.26 23.21
C GLY A 105 21.02 22.86 23.37
N ASN A 106 21.57 21.85 22.69
CA ASN A 106 21.11 20.46 22.78
C ASN A 106 21.86 19.62 23.81
N MET A 107 22.86 20.17 24.50
CA MET A 107 23.72 19.45 25.43
C MET A 107 22.96 18.66 26.51
N TYR A 108 21.81 19.14 26.92
CA TYR A 108 20.93 18.49 27.91
C TYR A 108 19.68 17.81 27.28
N ASN A 109 19.60 17.76 25.95
CA ASN A 109 18.48 17.13 25.25
C ASN A 109 18.93 15.84 24.56
N SER A 110 18.89 14.73 25.31
CA SER A 110 19.29 13.41 24.81
C SER A 110 18.49 12.94 23.59
N ASN A 111 17.22 13.31 23.50
CA ASN A 111 16.37 12.97 22.35
C ASN A 111 16.83 13.68 21.06
N ALA A 112 17.21 14.95 21.15
CA ALA A 112 17.76 15.68 20.01
C ALA A 112 19.13 15.11 19.60
N MET A 113 19.99 14.82 20.56
CA MET A 113 21.34 14.25 20.31
C MET A 113 21.29 12.83 19.76
N SER A 114 20.27 12.03 20.12
CA SER A 114 20.09 10.65 19.65
C SER A 114 19.37 10.55 18.30
N GLN A 115 18.85 11.65 17.75
CA GLN A 115 18.16 11.66 16.48
C GLN A 115 19.11 11.29 15.33
N ASN A 116 18.99 10.06 14.84
CA ASN A 116 19.86 9.53 13.80
C ASN A 116 19.35 9.80 12.37
N THR A 117 18.05 10.01 12.18
CA THR A 117 17.45 10.18 10.86
C THR A 117 16.67 11.49 10.77
N LYS A 118 16.83 12.19 9.65
CA LYS A 118 16.01 13.35 9.29
C LYS A 118 15.42 13.15 7.90
N THR A 119 14.18 13.48 7.75
CA THR A 119 13.47 13.38 6.46
C THR A 119 12.90 14.74 6.07
N SER A 120 13.03 15.05 4.79
CA SER A 120 12.47 16.25 4.19
C SER A 120 11.67 15.86 2.96
N SER A 121 10.51 16.47 2.78
CA SER A 121 9.68 16.29 1.60
C SER A 121 9.06 17.59 1.15
N ILE A 122 9.07 17.82 -0.14
CA ILE A 122 8.33 18.91 -0.79
C ILE A 122 7.45 18.26 -1.84
N SER A 123 6.16 18.54 -1.84
CA SER A 123 5.24 18.00 -2.81
C SER A 123 4.38 19.10 -3.43
N TYR A 124 4.27 19.01 -4.74
CA TYR A 124 3.40 19.84 -5.55
C TYR A 124 2.56 18.95 -6.45
N SER A 125 1.26 19.15 -6.49
CA SER A 125 0.41 18.47 -7.46
C SER A 125 -0.57 19.44 -8.10
N ARG A 126 -0.86 19.21 -9.38
CA ARG A 126 -1.79 20.00 -10.15
C ARG A 126 -2.68 19.12 -11.01
N TYR A 127 -3.96 19.46 -11.02
CA TYR A 127 -4.99 18.79 -11.80
C TYR A 127 -5.33 19.63 -13.02
N PHE A 128 -5.44 18.97 -14.17
CA PHE A 128 -5.79 19.57 -15.45
C PHE A 128 -7.00 18.85 -16.05
N PHE A 129 -7.69 19.50 -16.99
CA PHE A 129 -8.79 18.91 -17.76
C PHE A 129 -9.85 18.24 -16.87
N ASP A 130 -10.47 18.98 -15.98
CA ASP A 130 -11.46 18.47 -15.03
C ASP A 130 -10.96 17.24 -14.24
N ARG A 131 -9.72 17.33 -13.76
CA ARG A 131 -9.01 16.29 -13.00
C ARG A 131 -8.72 15.00 -13.77
N LYS A 132 -8.78 15.03 -15.10
CA LYS A 132 -8.40 13.88 -15.93
C LYS A 132 -6.89 13.67 -15.98
N LEU A 133 -6.12 14.74 -15.96
CA LEU A 133 -4.66 14.69 -15.91
C LEU A 133 -4.17 15.25 -14.57
N THR A 134 -3.38 14.44 -13.87
CA THR A 134 -2.70 14.85 -12.64
C THR A 134 -1.20 14.85 -12.89
N VAL A 135 -0.55 15.94 -12.54
CA VAL A 135 0.91 16.05 -12.52
C VAL A 135 1.32 16.32 -11.08
N ALA A 136 2.10 15.44 -10.50
CA ALA A 136 2.61 15.55 -9.14
C ALA A 136 4.12 15.44 -9.12
N ALA A 137 4.79 16.41 -8.53
CA ALA A 137 6.23 16.42 -8.33
C ALA A 137 6.53 16.36 -6.84
N THR A 138 7.39 15.44 -6.44
CA THR A 138 7.86 15.32 -5.06
C THR A 138 9.38 15.36 -5.02
N THR A 139 9.89 15.94 -3.94
CA THR A 139 11.30 15.88 -3.59
C THR A 139 11.39 15.23 -2.22
N ASN A 140 12.23 14.22 -2.09
CA ASN A 140 12.46 13.55 -0.82
C ASN A 140 13.96 13.57 -0.51
N ILE A 141 14.31 13.93 0.73
CA ILE A 141 15.67 13.90 1.24
C ILE A 141 15.63 13.14 2.57
N ALA A 142 16.35 12.04 2.65
CA ALA A 142 16.53 11.27 3.88
C ALA A 142 18.01 11.31 4.28
N GLN A 143 18.28 11.82 5.46
CA GLN A 143 19.64 11.93 6.02
C GLN A 143 19.80 10.94 7.16
N THR A 144 20.94 10.25 7.19
CA THR A 144 21.39 9.46 8.34
C THR A 144 22.59 10.14 8.97
N MET A 145 22.39 10.63 10.21
CA MET A 145 23.37 11.47 10.89
C MET A 145 24.63 10.69 11.31
N ARG A 146 24.47 9.41 11.64
CA ARG A 146 25.56 8.57 12.16
C ARG A 146 26.70 8.39 11.16
N ASP A 147 26.36 8.16 9.90
CA ASP A 147 27.32 7.88 8.83
C ASP A 147 27.42 9.02 7.80
N SER A 148 26.75 10.14 8.08
CA SER A 148 26.68 11.33 7.20
C SER A 148 26.17 11.00 5.79
N SER A 149 25.30 9.99 5.65
CA SER A 149 24.74 9.62 4.36
C SER A 149 23.45 10.37 4.07
N VAL A 150 23.28 10.72 2.81
CA VAL A 150 22.10 11.42 2.31
C VAL A 150 21.55 10.66 1.10
N ASN A 151 20.28 10.36 1.15
CA ASN A 151 19.53 9.80 0.03
C ASN A 151 18.58 10.88 -0.48
N VAL A 152 18.77 11.31 -1.72
CA VAL A 152 17.99 12.38 -2.35
C VAL A 152 17.25 11.83 -3.55
N THR A 153 15.97 12.14 -3.65
CA THR A 153 15.16 11.95 -4.86
C THR A 153 14.62 13.30 -5.31
N LEU A 154 15.05 13.78 -6.50
CA LEU A 154 14.76 15.13 -7.00
C LEU A 154 14.82 15.20 -8.52
N PRO A 155 13.73 15.49 -9.23
CA PRO A 155 12.36 15.28 -8.79
C PRO A 155 11.92 13.81 -8.89
N ASP A 156 10.89 13.43 -8.15
CA ASP A 156 10.04 12.28 -8.46
C ASP A 156 8.74 12.84 -9.06
N LEU A 157 8.66 12.83 -10.39
CA LEU A 157 7.54 13.38 -11.12
C LEU A 157 6.59 12.26 -11.54
N ASN A 158 5.35 12.34 -11.10
CA ASN A 158 4.28 11.44 -11.49
C ASN A 158 3.27 12.16 -12.39
N ILE A 159 3.03 11.60 -13.57
CA ILE A 159 2.03 12.07 -14.54
C ILE A 159 0.98 10.96 -14.65
N SER A 160 -0.26 11.23 -14.29
CA SER A 160 -1.34 10.26 -14.36
C SER A 160 -2.50 10.82 -15.18
N LEU A 161 -2.79 10.17 -16.29
CA LEU A 161 -4.00 10.38 -17.07
C LEU A 161 -5.04 9.35 -16.63
N SER A 162 -6.19 9.82 -16.14
CA SER A 162 -7.31 8.95 -15.78
C SER A 162 -7.83 8.22 -17.02
N THR A 163 -8.58 7.16 -16.80
CA THR A 163 -9.15 6.35 -17.87
C THR A 163 -9.91 7.20 -18.87
N ILE A 164 -9.51 7.11 -20.14
CA ILE A 164 -10.18 7.73 -21.28
C ILE A 164 -10.70 6.65 -22.22
N TYR A 165 -11.72 6.98 -22.96
CA TYR A 165 -12.33 6.14 -23.99
C TYR A 165 -12.14 6.84 -25.33
N PRO A 166 -11.00 6.66 -26.03
CA PRO A 166 -10.63 7.46 -27.19
C PRO A 166 -11.58 7.27 -28.37
N PHE A 167 -12.25 6.14 -28.45
CA PHE A 167 -13.18 5.80 -29.56
C PHE A 167 -14.66 6.01 -29.21
N LYS A 168 -14.95 6.57 -28.01
CA LYS A 168 -16.34 6.81 -27.59
C LYS A 168 -16.94 7.98 -28.37
N ARG A 169 -18.10 7.76 -28.98
CA ARG A 169 -18.87 8.80 -29.70
C ARG A 169 -19.29 9.92 -28.74
N LYS A 170 -19.18 11.17 -29.18
CA LYS A 170 -19.63 12.34 -28.40
C LYS A 170 -21.15 12.37 -28.20
N LYS A 171 -21.91 11.90 -29.18
CA LYS A 171 -23.38 11.77 -29.11
C LYS A 171 -23.71 10.29 -29.28
N ALA A 172 -24.07 9.63 -28.19
CA ALA A 172 -24.45 8.22 -28.21
C ALA A 172 -25.89 8.10 -28.73
N ALA A 173 -26.07 7.45 -29.89
CA ALA A 173 -27.35 6.99 -30.38
C ALA A 173 -27.31 5.45 -30.47
N GLY A 174 -28.19 4.76 -29.71
CA GLY A 174 -28.23 3.31 -29.62
C GLY A 174 -27.19 2.70 -28.67
N GLU A 175 -27.01 1.39 -28.75
CA GLU A 175 -26.05 0.66 -27.89
C GLU A 175 -24.59 1.01 -28.20
N GLU A 176 -23.76 1.00 -27.16
CA GLU A 176 -22.31 1.21 -27.31
C GLU A 176 -21.67 0.04 -28.07
N ARG A 177 -20.90 0.38 -29.11
CA ARG A 177 -20.15 -0.59 -29.91
C ARG A 177 -18.94 -1.09 -29.13
N TRP A 178 -18.43 -2.28 -29.44
CA TRP A 178 -17.32 -2.91 -28.73
C TRP A 178 -16.05 -2.03 -28.65
N TYR A 179 -15.72 -1.29 -29.70
CA TYR A 179 -14.56 -0.40 -29.75
C TYR A 179 -14.74 0.87 -28.90
N GLU A 180 -15.98 1.31 -28.63
CA GLU A 180 -16.26 2.45 -27.76
C GLU A 180 -15.95 2.16 -26.29
N LYS A 181 -15.90 0.87 -25.96
CA LYS A 181 -15.56 0.36 -24.62
C LYS A 181 -14.04 0.19 -24.41
N ILE A 182 -13.23 0.48 -25.43
CA ILE A 182 -11.77 0.48 -25.30
C ILE A 182 -11.37 1.64 -24.40
N SER A 183 -10.77 1.31 -23.30
CA SER A 183 -10.25 2.24 -22.32
C SER A 183 -8.72 2.28 -22.37
N VAL A 184 -8.17 3.46 -22.25
CA VAL A 184 -6.73 3.69 -22.19
C VAL A 184 -6.45 4.54 -20.95
N ARG A 185 -5.42 4.17 -20.23
CA ARG A 185 -4.86 4.92 -19.12
C ARG A 185 -3.38 5.15 -19.36
N TYR A 186 -2.84 6.20 -18.82
CA TYR A 186 -1.41 6.46 -18.86
C TYR A 186 -0.90 6.83 -17.47
N THR A 187 0.25 6.28 -17.11
CA THR A 187 1.02 6.69 -15.93
C THR A 187 2.47 6.86 -16.35
N GLY A 188 3.01 8.04 -16.16
CA GLY A 188 4.42 8.36 -16.36
C GLY A 188 5.08 8.65 -15.01
N ARG A 189 6.27 8.11 -14.76
CA ARG A 189 7.08 8.43 -13.60
C ARG A 189 8.50 8.73 -14.02
N LEU A 190 8.96 9.95 -13.77
CA LEU A 190 10.36 10.32 -13.90
C LEU A 190 10.95 10.42 -12.50
N THR A 191 12.05 9.76 -12.28
CA THR A 191 12.75 9.81 -10.98
C THR A 191 14.25 10.00 -11.18
N ASN A 192 14.82 10.88 -10.37
CA ASN A 192 16.25 11.09 -10.29
C ASN A 192 16.64 10.92 -8.82
N SER A 193 17.57 10.03 -8.52
CA SER A 193 17.97 9.75 -7.15
C SER A 193 19.46 9.55 -7.01
N ILE A 194 19.98 9.95 -5.86
CA ILE A 194 21.38 9.73 -5.46
C ILE A 194 21.46 9.32 -4.00
N GLN A 195 22.37 8.43 -3.71
CA GLN A 195 22.81 8.11 -2.35
C GLN A 195 24.28 8.47 -2.23
N THR A 196 24.59 9.43 -1.37
CA THR A 196 25.94 9.97 -1.22
C THR A 196 26.19 10.45 0.22
N LYS A 197 27.37 11.01 0.48
CA LYS A 197 27.66 11.71 1.73
C LYS A 197 27.21 13.16 1.64
N ASP A 198 26.87 13.77 2.79
CA ASP A 198 26.38 15.15 2.86
C ASP A 198 27.34 16.18 2.23
N ASN A 199 28.64 16.00 2.44
CA ASN A 199 29.71 16.86 1.91
C ASN A 199 29.95 16.71 0.39
N LEU A 200 29.45 15.62 -0.21
CA LEU A 200 29.60 15.32 -1.63
C LEU A 200 28.35 15.65 -2.43
N LEU A 201 27.21 15.87 -1.78
CA LEU A 201 25.93 16.07 -2.45
C LEU A 201 25.99 17.21 -3.48
N PHE A 202 26.50 18.37 -3.08
CA PHE A 202 26.60 19.55 -3.95
C PHE A 202 27.77 19.50 -4.97
N LYS A 203 28.62 18.47 -4.86
CA LYS A 203 29.71 18.20 -5.83
C LYS A 203 29.34 17.12 -6.83
N SER A 204 28.16 16.48 -6.67
CA SER A 204 27.71 15.41 -7.52
C SER A 204 27.30 15.89 -8.91
N ASN A 205 27.61 15.08 -9.92
CA ASN A 205 27.19 15.31 -11.30
C ASN A 205 25.83 14.63 -11.55
N LEU A 206 24.83 15.41 -11.99
CA LEU A 206 23.47 14.93 -12.23
C LEU A 206 23.36 13.79 -13.27
N ILE A 207 24.29 13.68 -14.20
CA ILE A 207 24.28 12.65 -15.24
C ILE A 207 25.05 11.40 -14.78
N LYS A 208 26.25 11.61 -14.20
CA LYS A 208 27.18 10.52 -13.88
C LYS A 208 26.88 9.84 -12.54
N ASP A 209 26.48 10.60 -11.53
CA ASP A 209 26.37 10.08 -10.17
C ASP A 209 24.91 9.72 -9.82
N TRP A 210 23.95 10.43 -10.42
CA TRP A 210 22.54 10.19 -10.15
C TRP A 210 21.98 9.04 -10.98
N LYS A 211 21.00 8.33 -10.42
CA LYS A 211 20.20 7.33 -11.12
C LYS A 211 18.99 8.03 -11.74
N ASN A 212 19.07 8.27 -13.03
CA ASN A 212 18.05 8.98 -13.77
C ASN A 212 17.24 7.97 -14.61
N GLY A 213 15.94 8.12 -14.61
CA GLY A 213 15.09 7.29 -15.44
C GLY A 213 13.67 7.80 -15.55
N MET A 214 12.99 7.36 -16.60
CA MET A 214 11.57 7.61 -16.81
C MET A 214 10.86 6.29 -17.15
N LYS A 215 9.72 6.05 -16.52
CA LYS A 215 8.88 4.87 -16.75
C LYS A 215 7.52 5.33 -17.26
N HIS A 216 7.05 4.68 -18.32
CA HIS A 216 5.74 4.86 -18.90
C HIS A 216 4.94 3.56 -18.78
N GLU A 217 3.70 3.65 -18.34
CA GLU A 217 2.78 2.52 -18.25
C GLU A 217 1.49 2.89 -18.98
N ILE A 218 1.12 2.08 -19.94
CA ILE A 218 -0.04 2.29 -20.81
C ILE A 218 -0.88 1.01 -20.81
N PRO A 219 -1.72 0.79 -19.80
CA PRO A 219 -2.71 -0.27 -19.86
C PRO A 219 -3.84 0.13 -20.81
N VAL A 220 -4.14 -0.77 -21.74
CA VAL A 220 -5.28 -0.71 -22.66
C VAL A 220 -6.18 -1.88 -22.35
N SER A 221 -7.47 -1.65 -22.13
CA SER A 221 -8.43 -2.71 -21.85
C SER A 221 -9.79 -2.39 -22.48
N ALA A 222 -10.53 -3.45 -22.76
CA ALA A 222 -11.92 -3.33 -23.15
C ALA A 222 -12.76 -4.29 -22.31
N THR A 223 -14.02 -3.95 -22.06
CA THR A 223 -14.97 -4.84 -21.39
C THR A 223 -16.23 -4.91 -22.21
N PHE A 224 -16.57 -6.09 -22.66
CA PHE A 224 -17.81 -6.31 -23.41
C PHE A 224 -18.46 -7.64 -23.03
N THR A 225 -19.74 -7.74 -23.27
CA THR A 225 -20.52 -8.95 -22.99
C THR A 225 -20.71 -9.72 -24.28
N LEU A 226 -20.24 -10.97 -24.30
CA LEU A 226 -20.41 -11.88 -25.42
C LEU A 226 -21.62 -12.79 -25.16
N PHE A 227 -22.46 -13.00 -26.17
CA PHE A 227 -23.68 -13.82 -26.09
C PHE A 227 -24.63 -13.44 -24.92
N LYS A 228 -24.56 -12.18 -24.44
CA LYS A 228 -25.33 -11.65 -23.29
C LYS A 228 -24.94 -12.25 -21.92
N TYR A 229 -24.08 -13.25 -21.86
CA TYR A 229 -23.80 -13.99 -20.62
C TYR A 229 -22.33 -13.91 -20.19
N PHE A 230 -21.40 -13.82 -21.12
CA PHE A 230 -19.97 -13.84 -20.82
C PHE A 230 -19.40 -12.44 -20.84
N ASN A 231 -18.88 -11.98 -19.72
CA ASN A 231 -18.08 -10.77 -19.68
C ASN A 231 -16.65 -11.10 -20.13
N VAL A 232 -16.23 -10.48 -21.19
CA VAL A 232 -14.90 -10.66 -21.79
C VAL A 232 -14.11 -9.38 -21.61
N THR A 233 -12.93 -9.51 -21.04
CA THR A 233 -12.05 -8.37 -20.72
C THR A 233 -10.66 -8.64 -21.30
N PRO A 234 -10.42 -8.35 -22.58
CA PRO A 234 -9.07 -8.31 -23.13
C PRO A 234 -8.32 -7.10 -22.57
N SER A 235 -7.05 -7.28 -22.29
CA SER A 235 -6.17 -6.18 -21.89
C SER A 235 -4.75 -6.39 -22.37
N VAL A 236 -4.07 -5.28 -22.66
CA VAL A 236 -2.65 -5.23 -22.98
C VAL A 236 -2.02 -4.16 -22.11
N SER A 237 -1.06 -4.54 -21.32
CA SER A 237 -0.24 -3.61 -20.54
C SER A 237 1.08 -3.42 -21.23
N TYR A 238 1.37 -2.21 -21.65
CA TYR A 238 2.66 -1.81 -22.20
C TYR A 238 3.41 -0.98 -21.16
N THR A 239 4.66 -1.34 -20.91
CA THR A 239 5.56 -0.60 -20.02
C THR A 239 6.84 -0.29 -20.74
N GLU A 240 7.27 0.96 -20.71
CA GLU A 240 8.52 1.42 -21.29
C GLU A 240 9.34 2.15 -20.22
N ARG A 241 10.64 1.96 -20.25
CA ARG A 241 11.59 2.58 -19.33
C ARG A 241 12.72 3.21 -20.11
N TRP A 242 13.06 4.41 -19.73
CA TRP A 242 14.17 5.17 -20.30
C TRP A 242 15.26 5.30 -19.24
N TYR A 243 16.48 4.98 -19.63
CA TYR A 243 17.65 5.10 -18.78
C TYR A 243 18.68 5.98 -19.44
N THR A 244 19.47 6.68 -18.65
CA THR A 244 20.54 7.56 -19.13
C THR A 244 21.90 6.86 -19.20
N ARG A 245 21.97 5.62 -18.70
CA ARG A 245 23.19 4.82 -18.73
C ARG A 245 22.88 3.33 -18.60
N LYS A 246 23.84 2.52 -19.04
CA LYS A 246 23.93 1.07 -18.78
C LYS A 246 25.31 0.75 -18.23
N VAL A 247 25.41 -0.23 -17.32
CA VAL A 247 26.64 -0.61 -16.66
C VAL A 247 27.02 -2.00 -17.11
N MET A 248 28.17 -2.11 -17.76
CA MET A 248 28.77 -3.39 -18.15
C MET A 248 29.54 -3.95 -16.97
N LYS A 249 29.46 -5.27 -16.80
CA LYS A 249 30.08 -5.95 -15.65
C LYS A 249 30.90 -7.14 -16.13
N ASP A 250 31.94 -7.44 -15.38
CA ASP A 250 32.77 -8.63 -15.56
C ASP A 250 33.22 -9.17 -14.20
N TRP A 251 33.89 -10.29 -14.21
CA TRP A 251 34.45 -10.94 -13.05
C TRP A 251 35.95 -10.60 -12.92
N ASP A 252 36.33 -9.94 -11.82
CA ASP A 252 37.74 -9.73 -11.47
C ASP A 252 38.18 -10.83 -10.50
N PRO A 253 39.00 -11.81 -10.95
CA PRO A 253 39.51 -12.88 -10.11
C PRO A 253 40.54 -12.42 -9.10
N ASN A 254 41.20 -11.26 -9.32
CA ASN A 254 42.30 -10.74 -8.48
C ASN A 254 41.77 -9.93 -7.29
N TYR A 255 40.49 -9.73 -7.15
CA TYR A 255 39.92 -8.97 -6.05
C TYR A 255 39.74 -9.85 -4.80
N GLY A 256 40.64 -9.70 -3.83
CA GLY A 256 40.65 -10.49 -2.60
C GLY A 256 40.89 -11.98 -2.85
N THR A 257 40.49 -12.83 -1.90
CA THR A 257 40.69 -14.29 -1.99
C THR A 257 39.68 -15.02 -2.91
N ASN A 258 38.52 -14.44 -3.19
CA ASN A 258 37.43 -15.11 -3.91
C ASN A 258 37.02 -14.43 -5.23
N GLY A 259 37.74 -13.38 -5.64
CA GLY A 259 37.31 -12.55 -6.77
C GLY A 259 35.99 -11.79 -6.51
N ARG A 260 35.61 -10.91 -7.41
CA ARG A 260 34.39 -10.11 -7.28
C ARG A 260 33.83 -9.65 -8.63
N GLU A 261 32.49 -9.47 -8.71
CA GLU A 261 31.87 -8.74 -9.80
C GLU A 261 32.30 -7.26 -9.75
N VAL A 262 32.76 -6.73 -10.86
CA VAL A 262 33.17 -5.33 -11.02
C VAL A 262 32.46 -4.70 -12.22
N ALA A 263 32.16 -3.42 -12.13
CA ALA A 263 31.74 -2.63 -13.27
C ALA A 263 32.96 -2.32 -14.13
N THR A 264 32.96 -2.78 -15.38
CA THR A 264 34.06 -2.58 -16.34
C THR A 264 33.90 -1.29 -17.11
N ASP A 265 32.67 -0.96 -17.49
CA ASP A 265 32.37 0.25 -18.25
C ASP A 265 30.96 0.77 -17.93
N THR A 266 30.79 2.08 -18.07
CA THR A 266 29.48 2.74 -17.94
C THR A 266 29.21 3.54 -19.20
N ILE A 267 28.30 3.03 -20.02
CA ILE A 267 27.93 3.63 -21.31
C ILE A 267 26.77 4.60 -21.05
N TYR A 268 27.06 5.89 -21.21
CA TYR A 268 26.08 6.97 -21.11
C TYR A 268 25.36 7.18 -22.42
N GLY A 269 24.06 7.48 -22.36
CA GLY A 269 23.22 7.73 -23.52
C GLY A 269 21.76 7.41 -23.23
N PHE A 270 20.93 7.58 -24.23
CA PHE A 270 19.53 7.20 -24.15
C PHE A 270 19.34 5.71 -24.41
N HIS A 271 18.84 4.99 -23.42
CA HIS A 271 18.55 3.57 -23.50
C HIS A 271 17.09 3.31 -23.22
N ARG A 272 16.45 2.60 -24.12
CA ARG A 272 15.03 2.24 -24.06
C ARG A 272 14.86 0.77 -23.76
N VAL A 273 14.07 0.45 -22.72
CA VAL A 273 13.72 -0.91 -22.32
C VAL A 273 12.20 -1.00 -22.19
N TYR A 274 11.59 -1.88 -22.98
CA TYR A 274 10.13 -2.03 -22.94
C TYR A 274 9.71 -3.48 -22.74
N ASN A 275 8.54 -3.66 -22.20
CA ASN A 275 7.86 -4.95 -22.12
C ASN A 275 6.36 -4.77 -22.28
N TYR A 276 5.71 -5.84 -22.66
CA TYR A 276 4.26 -5.91 -22.75
C TYR A 276 3.75 -7.26 -22.29
N ASN A 277 2.52 -7.27 -21.81
CA ASN A 277 1.79 -8.44 -21.40
C ASN A 277 0.37 -8.32 -21.98
N ALA A 278 -0.09 -9.38 -22.64
CA ALA A 278 -1.48 -9.49 -23.09
C ALA A 278 -2.24 -10.43 -22.17
N SER A 279 -3.45 -10.05 -21.80
CA SER A 279 -4.33 -10.90 -21.02
C SER A 279 -5.78 -10.86 -21.52
N LEU A 280 -6.49 -11.96 -21.30
CA LEU A 280 -7.88 -12.15 -21.63
C LEU A 280 -8.60 -12.75 -20.41
N GLY A 281 -9.48 -12.01 -19.80
CA GLY A 281 -10.37 -12.49 -18.75
C GLY A 281 -11.75 -12.80 -19.30
N ILE A 282 -12.32 -13.93 -18.92
CA ILE A 282 -13.69 -14.33 -19.23
C ILE A 282 -14.37 -14.75 -17.94
N ASN A 283 -15.50 -14.15 -17.61
CA ASN A 283 -16.30 -14.55 -16.47
C ASN A 283 -17.78 -14.51 -16.80
N THR A 284 -18.55 -15.31 -16.05
CA THR A 284 -20.02 -15.30 -16.13
C THR A 284 -20.61 -15.48 -14.74
N LYS A 285 -21.90 -15.20 -14.61
CA LYS A 285 -22.65 -15.44 -13.37
C LYS A 285 -23.81 -16.38 -13.65
N ILE A 286 -23.84 -17.48 -12.92
CA ILE A 286 -24.89 -18.48 -12.97
C ILE A 286 -25.71 -18.33 -11.69
N TYR A 287 -27.02 -18.21 -11.83
CA TYR A 287 -27.94 -18.02 -10.71
C TYR A 287 -28.78 -19.27 -10.50
N GLY A 288 -28.72 -19.81 -9.29
CA GLY A 288 -29.64 -20.84 -8.80
C GLY A 288 -30.58 -20.26 -7.75
N MET A 289 -31.86 -20.61 -7.83
CA MET A 289 -32.87 -20.27 -6.83
C MET A 289 -33.45 -21.55 -6.27
N TYR A 290 -33.34 -21.75 -4.97
CA TYR A 290 -33.80 -22.96 -4.29
C TYR A 290 -34.83 -22.60 -3.22
N ASN A 291 -35.92 -23.33 -3.21
CA ASN A 291 -36.95 -23.27 -2.16
C ASN A 291 -36.84 -24.57 -1.33
N PRO A 292 -36.29 -24.53 -0.12
CA PRO A 292 -36.11 -25.74 0.70
C PRO A 292 -37.43 -26.39 1.03
N ILE A 293 -37.59 -27.65 0.65
CA ILE A 293 -38.82 -28.44 0.87
C ILE A 293 -39.06 -28.72 2.36
N PHE A 294 -37.99 -28.78 3.14
CA PHE A 294 -38.04 -29.12 4.59
C PHE A 294 -38.62 -28.00 5.47
N PHE A 295 -38.83 -26.78 4.95
CA PHE A 295 -39.38 -25.65 5.72
C PHE A 295 -40.54 -24.93 4.99
N PRO A 296 -41.62 -25.60 4.61
CA PRO A 296 -42.65 -25.02 3.77
C PRO A 296 -43.39 -23.84 4.42
N LYS A 297 -43.46 -23.79 5.75
CA LYS A 297 -44.14 -22.71 6.51
C LYS A 297 -43.36 -21.40 6.59
N LYS A 298 -42.03 -21.39 6.28
CA LYS A 298 -41.17 -20.20 6.51
C LYS A 298 -40.91 -19.36 5.27
N LYS A 299 -41.45 -19.67 4.11
CA LYS A 299 -41.19 -18.95 2.84
C LYS A 299 -39.71 -18.60 2.65
N ILE A 300 -38.86 -19.62 2.74
CA ILE A 300 -37.41 -19.49 2.60
C ILE A 300 -37.06 -19.61 1.13
N GLN A 301 -36.22 -18.66 0.64
CA GLN A 301 -35.62 -18.71 -0.69
C GLN A 301 -34.10 -18.62 -0.54
N ILE A 302 -33.37 -19.52 -1.15
CA ILE A 302 -31.91 -19.51 -1.19
C ILE A 302 -31.48 -19.15 -2.62
N ARG A 303 -30.69 -18.08 -2.73
CA ARG A 303 -30.04 -17.68 -3.98
C ARG A 303 -28.60 -18.15 -3.95
N HIS A 304 -28.23 -18.96 -4.92
CA HIS A 304 -26.87 -19.37 -5.17
C HIS A 304 -26.35 -18.62 -6.39
N VAL A 305 -25.23 -17.93 -6.25
CA VAL A 305 -24.55 -17.25 -7.35
C VAL A 305 -23.19 -17.91 -7.55
N ILE A 306 -23.01 -18.56 -8.69
CA ILE A 306 -21.75 -19.18 -9.09
C ILE A 306 -21.09 -18.25 -10.10
N THR A 307 -19.85 -17.86 -9.87
CA THR A 307 -19.07 -16.99 -10.76
C THR A 307 -17.81 -17.73 -11.20
N PRO A 308 -17.88 -18.56 -12.25
CA PRO A 308 -16.70 -19.12 -12.87
C PRO A 308 -15.95 -18.03 -13.65
N SER A 309 -14.64 -18.07 -13.62
CA SER A 309 -13.78 -17.20 -14.40
C SER A 309 -12.54 -17.94 -14.91
N VAL A 310 -12.13 -17.58 -16.10
CA VAL A 310 -10.90 -18.03 -16.73
C VAL A 310 -10.11 -16.80 -17.17
N SER A 311 -8.84 -16.74 -16.82
CA SER A 311 -7.95 -15.70 -17.31
C SER A 311 -6.72 -16.31 -17.97
N ILE A 312 -6.36 -15.80 -19.12
CA ILE A 312 -5.18 -16.18 -19.87
C ILE A 312 -4.28 -14.98 -19.93
N SER A 313 -3.01 -15.13 -19.60
CA SER A 313 -2.00 -14.07 -19.74
C SER A 313 -0.76 -14.62 -20.41
N ALA A 314 -0.12 -13.80 -21.26
CA ALA A 314 1.08 -14.17 -21.96
C ALA A 314 2.00 -12.98 -22.16
N ALA A 315 3.31 -13.22 -21.99
CA ALA A 315 4.36 -12.27 -22.32
C ALA A 315 5.53 -13.01 -22.98
N PRO A 316 6.22 -12.40 -23.94
CA PRO A 316 7.41 -12.98 -24.57
C PRO A 316 8.58 -13.04 -23.59
N ASP A 317 9.62 -13.77 -23.95
CA ASP A 317 10.88 -13.79 -23.22
C ASP A 317 11.68 -12.52 -23.50
N PHE A 318 11.67 -11.60 -22.55
CA PHE A 318 12.48 -10.37 -22.62
C PHE A 318 13.96 -10.61 -22.28
N GLY A 319 14.33 -11.82 -21.85
CA GLY A 319 15.71 -12.25 -21.69
C GLY A 319 16.38 -12.67 -23.00
N SER A 320 15.61 -12.77 -24.11
CA SER A 320 16.14 -13.09 -25.42
C SER A 320 17.13 -12.05 -25.91
N SER A 321 18.20 -12.47 -26.58
CA SER A 321 19.26 -11.61 -27.10
C SER A 321 18.76 -10.52 -28.05
N ARG A 322 17.64 -10.75 -28.76
CA ARG A 322 17.01 -9.74 -29.64
C ARG A 322 16.62 -8.43 -28.95
N TYR A 323 16.37 -8.46 -27.63
CA TYR A 323 16.02 -7.28 -26.85
C TYR A 323 17.24 -6.54 -26.28
N GLY A 324 18.37 -7.24 -26.09
CA GLY A 324 19.60 -6.65 -25.55
C GLY A 324 19.49 -6.16 -24.11
N TYR A 325 18.55 -6.72 -23.30
CA TYR A 325 18.34 -6.31 -21.92
C TYR A 325 19.22 -7.07 -20.93
N TYR A 326 19.84 -8.14 -21.38
CA TYR A 326 20.68 -9.01 -20.58
C TYR A 326 22.00 -9.29 -21.28
N ASP A 327 23.04 -9.47 -20.49
CA ASP A 327 24.39 -9.83 -20.88
C ASP A 327 24.93 -10.89 -19.91
N SER A 328 26.11 -11.42 -20.15
CA SER A 328 26.70 -12.45 -19.30
C SER A 328 28.21 -12.30 -19.18
N TYR A 329 28.75 -12.73 -18.06
CA TYR A 329 30.20 -12.90 -17.84
C TYR A 329 30.49 -14.28 -17.23
N ILE A 330 31.76 -14.70 -17.30
CA ILE A 330 32.21 -15.97 -16.73
C ILE A 330 32.79 -15.73 -15.36
N LYS A 331 32.15 -16.31 -14.34
CA LYS A 331 32.66 -16.31 -12.98
C LYS A 331 33.60 -17.49 -12.78
N ASN A 332 34.87 -17.22 -12.47
CA ASN A 332 35.85 -18.23 -12.15
C ASN A 332 35.95 -18.38 -10.63
N TYR A 333 35.82 -19.60 -10.13
CA TYR A 333 35.95 -19.91 -8.71
C TYR A 333 37.39 -20.37 -8.39
N ALA A 334 37.80 -20.22 -7.13
CA ALA A 334 39.11 -20.64 -6.65
C ALA A 334 39.37 -22.17 -6.79
N ASP A 335 38.30 -22.96 -6.84
CA ASP A 335 38.35 -24.42 -7.06
C ASP A 335 38.39 -24.83 -8.55
N GLY A 336 38.53 -23.88 -9.48
CA GLY A 336 38.61 -24.11 -10.92
C GLY A 336 37.24 -24.25 -11.63
N ARG A 337 36.12 -24.20 -10.89
CA ARG A 337 34.80 -24.18 -11.53
C ARG A 337 34.55 -22.87 -12.25
N ARG A 338 33.78 -22.95 -13.33
CA ARG A 338 33.36 -21.80 -14.14
C ARG A 338 31.85 -21.79 -14.30
N ASP A 339 31.21 -20.67 -13.91
CA ASP A 339 29.79 -20.48 -14.10
C ASP A 339 29.52 -19.26 -14.98
N THR A 340 28.55 -19.35 -15.86
CA THR A 340 28.07 -18.19 -16.62
C THR A 340 27.02 -17.45 -15.81
N VAL A 341 27.34 -16.23 -15.41
CA VAL A 341 26.44 -15.35 -14.68
C VAL A 341 25.75 -14.41 -15.67
N ILE A 342 24.44 -14.49 -15.72
CA ILE A 342 23.64 -13.61 -16.57
C ILE A 342 23.15 -12.45 -15.73
N TYR A 343 23.39 -11.22 -16.19
CA TYR A 343 23.00 -10.00 -15.53
C TYR A 343 22.31 -9.04 -16.49
N SER A 344 21.69 -8.01 -15.98
CA SER A 344 21.20 -6.91 -16.81
C SER A 344 22.07 -5.66 -16.61
N PRO A 345 22.56 -5.04 -17.71
CA PRO A 345 23.30 -3.77 -17.66
C PRO A 345 22.47 -2.61 -17.06
N TYR A 346 21.16 -2.78 -16.98
CA TYR A 346 20.22 -1.80 -16.40
C TYR A 346 19.89 -2.10 -14.93
N SER A 347 20.41 -3.18 -14.36
CA SER A 347 20.20 -3.55 -12.97
C SER A 347 20.74 -2.48 -12.01
N GLY A 348 19.99 -2.17 -10.96
CA GLY A 348 20.37 -1.15 -9.97
C GLY A 348 20.20 0.30 -10.45
N GLN A 349 19.60 0.54 -11.62
CA GLN A 349 19.20 1.85 -12.10
C GLN A 349 17.87 2.29 -11.44
N ALA A 350 17.24 3.36 -11.97
CA ALA A 350 16.05 3.98 -11.40
C ALA A 350 14.80 3.07 -11.39
N PHE A 351 14.71 2.09 -12.29
CA PHE A 351 13.58 1.17 -12.43
C PHE A 351 14.05 -0.26 -12.67
N ASP A 352 13.16 -1.22 -12.35
CA ASP A 352 13.42 -2.64 -12.57
C ASP A 352 13.40 -3.00 -14.06
N VAL A 353 14.11 -4.06 -14.40
CA VAL A 353 14.20 -4.62 -15.75
C VAL A 353 13.12 -5.69 -15.94
N PRO A 354 12.55 -5.87 -17.15
CA PRO A 354 11.63 -6.97 -17.43
C PRO A 354 12.27 -8.33 -17.14
N GLY A 355 11.52 -9.22 -16.52
CA GLY A 355 12.00 -10.57 -16.18
C GLY A 355 12.37 -11.40 -17.41
N ARG A 356 13.27 -12.37 -17.21
CA ARG A 356 13.66 -13.37 -18.22
C ARG A 356 12.66 -14.52 -18.25
N GLY A 357 12.59 -15.18 -19.38
CA GLY A 357 11.76 -16.35 -19.64
C GLY A 357 10.37 -15.97 -20.19
N LYS A 358 9.87 -16.83 -21.07
CA LYS A 358 8.48 -16.78 -21.53
C LYS A 358 7.53 -16.84 -20.34
N GLN A 359 6.48 -16.06 -20.39
CA GLN A 359 5.40 -16.13 -19.42
C GLN A 359 4.10 -16.50 -20.14
N GLY A 360 3.43 -17.50 -19.62
CA GLY A 360 2.14 -17.92 -20.12
C GLY A 360 1.37 -18.57 -18.98
N ASN A 361 0.22 -18.01 -18.61
CA ASN A 361 -0.53 -18.50 -17.47
C ASN A 361 -2.01 -18.54 -17.78
N ILE A 362 -2.65 -19.67 -17.50
CA ILE A 362 -4.10 -19.82 -17.52
C ILE A 362 -4.55 -20.02 -16.08
N THR A 363 -5.38 -19.14 -15.58
CA THR A 363 -5.94 -19.26 -14.23
C THR A 363 -7.42 -19.57 -14.31
N PHE A 364 -7.83 -20.62 -13.65
CA PHE A 364 -9.22 -21.01 -13.44
C PHE A 364 -9.61 -20.65 -12.02
N SER A 365 -10.72 -19.95 -11.87
CA SER A 365 -11.28 -19.68 -10.56
C SER A 365 -12.80 -19.78 -10.58
N ILE A 366 -13.35 -20.21 -9.46
CA ILE A 366 -14.79 -20.29 -9.23
C ILE A 366 -15.07 -19.66 -7.87
N SER A 367 -16.04 -18.77 -7.84
CA SER A 367 -16.54 -18.19 -6.59
C SER A 367 -18.02 -18.49 -6.45
N ASN A 368 -18.41 -18.94 -5.27
CA ASN A 368 -19.78 -19.26 -4.92
C ASN A 368 -20.24 -18.35 -3.79
N ASN A 369 -21.43 -17.79 -3.93
CA ASN A 369 -22.09 -17.00 -2.91
C ASN A 369 -23.48 -17.56 -2.64
N LEU A 370 -23.82 -17.81 -1.37
CA LEU A 370 -25.14 -18.27 -0.94
C LEU A 370 -25.80 -17.23 -0.05
N GLU A 371 -26.95 -16.77 -0.47
CA GLU A 371 -27.80 -15.85 0.30
C GLU A 371 -29.18 -16.46 0.54
N MET A 372 -29.69 -16.28 1.74
CA MET A 372 -31.03 -16.72 2.12
C MET A 372 -31.93 -15.51 2.37
N LYS A 373 -33.10 -15.54 1.81
CA LYS A 373 -34.22 -14.66 2.16
C LYS A 373 -35.26 -15.46 2.93
N TYR A 374 -35.74 -14.94 4.05
CA TYR A 374 -36.82 -15.54 4.82
C TYR A 374 -37.76 -14.47 5.33
N TYR A 375 -39.02 -14.83 5.43
CA TYR A 375 -40.06 -13.98 5.98
C TYR A 375 -40.06 -14.07 7.50
N SER A 376 -39.97 -12.94 8.17
CA SER A 376 -39.99 -12.83 9.63
C SER A 376 -41.37 -12.38 10.09
N SER A 377 -42.18 -13.32 10.59
CA SER A 377 -43.52 -13.03 11.11
C SER A 377 -43.56 -12.06 12.31
N LYS A 378 -42.45 -11.92 13.03
CA LYS A 378 -42.34 -10.97 14.16
C LYS A 378 -42.26 -9.49 13.72
N LYS A 379 -41.79 -9.20 12.52
CA LYS A 379 -41.59 -7.83 12.01
C LYS A 379 -42.28 -7.56 10.66
N ASP A 380 -43.07 -8.50 10.17
CA ASP A 380 -43.75 -8.46 8.86
C ASP A 380 -42.83 -8.04 7.69
N THR A 381 -41.55 -8.44 7.76
CA THR A 381 -40.52 -8.03 6.82
C THR A 381 -39.71 -9.21 6.28
N VAL A 382 -39.26 -9.09 5.03
CA VAL A 382 -38.32 -10.05 4.41
C VAL A 382 -36.92 -9.74 4.87
N LYS A 383 -36.31 -10.68 5.58
CA LYS A 383 -34.88 -10.57 5.99
C LYS A 383 -33.99 -11.30 5.00
N LYS A 384 -32.85 -10.70 4.72
CA LYS A 384 -31.78 -11.25 3.89
C LYS A 384 -30.57 -11.60 4.78
N VAL A 385 -30.07 -12.82 4.67
CA VAL A 385 -28.90 -13.32 5.41
C VAL A 385 -27.94 -13.96 4.41
N SER A 386 -26.66 -13.61 4.50
CA SER A 386 -25.61 -14.32 3.78
C SER A 386 -25.30 -15.61 4.53
N LEU A 387 -25.45 -16.76 3.86
CA LEU A 387 -25.06 -18.06 4.40
C LEU A 387 -23.59 -18.32 4.16
N ILE A 388 -23.14 -18.10 2.93
CA ILE A 388 -21.75 -18.16 2.50
C ILE A 388 -21.49 -16.89 1.71
N ASP A 389 -20.63 -16.03 2.23
CA ASP A 389 -20.27 -14.78 1.57
C ASP A 389 -19.39 -15.07 0.35
N GLU A 390 -18.44 -16.00 0.52
CA GLU A 390 -17.60 -16.47 -0.57
C GLU A 390 -17.09 -17.89 -0.27
N LEU A 391 -17.25 -18.80 -1.22
CA LEU A 391 -16.56 -20.07 -1.28
C LEU A 391 -15.86 -20.13 -2.63
N GLY A 392 -14.53 -19.93 -2.62
CA GLY A 392 -13.70 -19.85 -3.81
C GLY A 392 -12.77 -21.03 -3.97
N ALA A 393 -12.48 -21.37 -5.22
CA ALA A 393 -11.39 -22.26 -5.59
C ALA A 393 -10.62 -21.64 -6.75
N ASN A 394 -9.30 -21.76 -6.74
CA ASN A 394 -8.44 -21.28 -7.82
C ASN A 394 -7.27 -22.21 -8.08
N ILE A 395 -6.93 -22.33 -9.36
CA ILE A 395 -5.78 -23.09 -9.84
C ILE A 395 -5.24 -22.44 -11.11
N SER A 396 -3.94 -22.53 -11.33
CA SER A 396 -3.29 -21.96 -12.51
C SER A 396 -2.46 -23.01 -13.26
N TYR A 397 -2.42 -22.87 -14.56
CA TYR A 397 -1.60 -23.66 -15.47
C TYR A 397 -0.56 -22.76 -16.13
N ASN A 398 0.72 -23.02 -15.89
CA ASN A 398 1.83 -22.30 -16.50
C ASN A 398 2.21 -22.95 -17.82
N MET A 399 1.81 -22.34 -18.95
CA MET A 399 2.10 -22.82 -20.30
C MET A 399 3.60 -22.76 -20.66
N ALA A 400 4.38 -21.99 -19.92
CA ALA A 400 5.81 -21.82 -20.16
C ALA A 400 6.68 -22.75 -19.31
N ALA A 401 6.09 -23.49 -18.37
CA ALA A 401 6.83 -24.43 -17.53
C ALA A 401 7.21 -25.69 -18.31
N ALA A 402 8.48 -26.05 -18.23
CA ALA A 402 8.97 -27.32 -18.83
C ALA A 402 8.46 -28.55 -18.07
N THR A 403 8.31 -28.43 -16.75
CA THR A 403 7.83 -29.49 -15.87
C THR A 403 6.84 -28.89 -14.86
N ARG A 404 5.90 -29.70 -14.37
CA ARG A 404 4.96 -29.30 -13.29
C ARG A 404 4.20 -27.99 -13.58
N PRO A 405 3.43 -27.93 -14.67
CA PRO A 405 2.79 -26.69 -15.11
C PRO A 405 1.63 -26.23 -14.20
N TRP A 406 1.02 -27.12 -13.40
CA TRP A 406 -0.09 -26.77 -12.53
C TRP A 406 0.39 -26.17 -11.21
N SER A 407 -0.25 -25.11 -10.77
CA SER A 407 -0.07 -24.59 -9.41
C SER A 407 -0.78 -25.46 -8.37
N ASP A 408 -0.55 -25.18 -7.11
CA ASP A 408 -1.35 -25.76 -6.04
C ASP A 408 -2.80 -25.24 -6.12
N LEU A 409 -3.76 -26.08 -5.70
CA LEU A 409 -5.17 -25.73 -5.62
C LEU A 409 -5.42 -24.92 -4.35
N GLY A 410 -5.81 -23.66 -4.51
CA GLY A 410 -6.22 -22.80 -3.43
C GLY A 410 -7.73 -22.90 -3.19
N LEU A 411 -8.16 -22.98 -1.92
CA LEU A 411 -9.54 -22.89 -1.49
C LEU A 411 -9.68 -21.76 -0.48
N ASN A 412 -10.74 -20.97 -0.61
CA ASN A 412 -11.06 -19.91 0.33
C ASN A 412 -12.54 -19.94 0.71
N LEU A 413 -12.81 -19.77 2.00
CA LEU A 413 -14.15 -19.67 2.56
C LEU A 413 -14.26 -18.40 3.39
N ARG A 414 -15.29 -17.61 3.15
CA ARG A 414 -15.64 -16.45 3.96
C ARG A 414 -17.10 -16.52 4.36
N LEU A 415 -17.33 -16.47 5.68
CA LEU A 415 -18.64 -16.47 6.28
C LEU A 415 -18.86 -15.15 7.02
N LYS A 416 -19.90 -14.42 6.67
CA LYS A 416 -20.32 -13.21 7.37
C LYS A 416 -21.39 -13.55 8.39
N LEU A 417 -20.99 -13.92 9.60
CA LEU A 417 -21.90 -14.43 10.63
C LEU A 417 -22.72 -13.32 11.31
N SER A 418 -22.19 -12.09 11.31
CA SER A 418 -22.92 -10.90 11.77
C SER A 418 -22.36 -9.64 11.14
N LYS A 419 -22.94 -8.46 11.43
CA LYS A 419 -22.40 -7.16 10.96
C LYS A 419 -20.96 -6.92 11.43
N ASN A 420 -20.59 -7.44 12.60
CA ASN A 420 -19.30 -7.20 13.26
C ASN A 420 -18.42 -8.46 13.31
N TYR A 421 -18.84 -9.57 12.69
CA TYR A 421 -18.13 -10.83 12.77
C TYR A 421 -18.03 -11.50 11.41
N THR A 422 -16.80 -11.61 10.92
CA THR A 422 -16.46 -12.31 9.69
C THR A 422 -15.46 -13.41 10.00
N PHE A 423 -15.75 -14.62 9.57
CA PHE A 423 -14.85 -15.77 9.64
C PHE A 423 -14.27 -16.01 8.25
N SER A 424 -12.95 -16.10 8.16
CA SER A 424 -12.24 -16.39 6.91
C SER A 424 -11.35 -17.62 7.10
N MET A 425 -11.37 -18.52 6.14
CA MET A 425 -10.54 -19.70 6.08
C MET A 425 -9.94 -19.85 4.69
N SER A 426 -8.66 -20.11 4.61
CA SER A 426 -7.97 -20.46 3.36
C SER A 426 -7.21 -21.77 3.53
N SER A 427 -7.19 -22.57 2.48
CA SER A 427 -6.50 -23.85 2.46
C SER A 427 -5.79 -24.03 1.12
N SER A 428 -4.67 -24.75 1.15
CA SER A 428 -3.90 -25.07 -0.04
C SER A 428 -3.69 -26.58 -0.15
N PHE A 429 -3.84 -27.10 -1.36
CA PHE A 429 -3.62 -28.50 -1.70
C PHE A 429 -2.56 -28.59 -2.77
N LYS A 430 -1.47 -29.26 -2.45
CA LYS A 430 -0.34 -29.46 -3.34
C LYS A 430 -0.75 -30.40 -4.47
N THR A 431 -0.56 -29.92 -5.70
CA THR A 431 -0.90 -30.66 -6.93
C THR A 431 0.08 -31.79 -7.23
N TYR A 432 1.35 -31.55 -6.95
CA TYR A 432 2.44 -32.53 -7.13
C TYR A 432 2.89 -33.05 -5.79
N GLY A 433 2.92 -34.38 -5.61
CA GLY A 433 3.40 -35.02 -4.39
C GLY A 433 4.91 -34.90 -4.23
N TYR A 434 5.43 -35.57 -3.21
CA TYR A 434 6.87 -35.65 -2.95
C TYR A 434 7.43 -36.96 -3.45
N LYS A 435 8.70 -36.98 -3.92
CA LYS A 435 9.51 -38.15 -4.21
C LYS A 435 10.92 -37.93 -3.68
N PHE A 436 11.70 -39.01 -3.58
CA PHE A 436 13.13 -38.93 -3.33
C PHE A 436 13.87 -38.90 -4.67
N ASP A 437 14.88 -38.04 -4.76
CA ASP A 437 15.83 -38.05 -5.87
C ASP A 437 16.90 -39.17 -5.67
N GLU A 438 17.82 -39.30 -6.63
CA GLU A 438 18.90 -40.28 -6.58
C GLU A 438 19.84 -40.09 -5.39
N ASN A 439 19.91 -38.87 -4.83
CA ASN A 439 20.73 -38.51 -3.68
C ASN A 439 19.96 -38.64 -2.34
N GLY A 440 18.71 -39.12 -2.38
CA GLY A 440 17.86 -39.23 -1.19
C GLY A 440 17.23 -37.93 -0.70
N ASN A 441 17.34 -36.82 -1.47
CA ASN A 441 16.68 -35.57 -1.12
C ASN A 441 15.20 -35.62 -1.51
N VAL A 442 14.39 -34.88 -0.73
CA VAL A 442 12.97 -34.76 -1.04
C VAL A 442 12.76 -33.70 -2.11
N VAL A 443 12.22 -34.13 -3.25
CA VAL A 443 11.87 -33.27 -4.38
C VAL A 443 10.40 -33.44 -4.74
N ASP A 444 9.86 -32.50 -5.48
CA ASP A 444 8.48 -32.61 -5.96
C ASP A 444 8.38 -33.68 -7.07
N ASN A 445 7.31 -34.45 -7.03
CA ASN A 445 7.00 -35.41 -8.09
C ASN A 445 6.62 -34.69 -9.39
N ASP A 446 6.87 -35.31 -10.53
CA ASP A 446 6.52 -34.75 -11.86
C ASP A 446 5.07 -35.08 -12.27
N ARG A 447 4.45 -36.08 -11.61
CA ARG A 447 3.06 -36.45 -11.83
C ARG A 447 2.14 -35.80 -10.79
N THR A 448 0.99 -35.39 -11.25
CA THR A 448 -0.03 -34.80 -10.36
C THR A 448 -0.63 -35.87 -9.46
N GLU A 449 -1.06 -35.50 -8.25
CA GLU A 449 -1.83 -36.38 -7.36
C GLU A 449 -3.15 -36.85 -8.01
N TRP A 450 -3.71 -36.04 -8.91
CA TRP A 450 -4.92 -36.39 -9.68
C TRP A 450 -4.72 -37.61 -10.59
N SER A 451 -3.52 -37.78 -11.15
CA SER A 451 -3.20 -38.97 -11.98
C SER A 451 -3.22 -40.27 -11.16
N TYR A 452 -3.19 -40.17 -9.82
CA TYR A 452 -3.34 -41.28 -8.89
C TYR A 452 -4.75 -41.36 -8.28
N GLY A 453 -5.71 -40.57 -8.79
CA GLY A 453 -7.07 -40.49 -8.26
C GLY A 453 -7.18 -39.77 -6.92
N ARG A 454 -6.19 -38.97 -6.53
CA ARG A 454 -6.16 -38.22 -5.27
C ARG A 454 -6.45 -36.76 -5.52
N PHE A 455 -7.13 -36.10 -4.58
CA PHE A 455 -7.49 -34.68 -4.68
C PHE A 455 -6.27 -33.74 -4.63
N GLY A 456 -5.21 -34.11 -3.96
CA GLY A 456 -4.00 -33.33 -3.70
C GLY A 456 -3.50 -33.54 -2.27
N ILE A 457 -2.29 -33.08 -1.98
CA ILE A 457 -1.75 -33.14 -0.61
C ILE A 457 -2.13 -31.88 0.13
N PHE A 458 -2.87 -32.02 1.23
CA PHE A 458 -3.19 -30.91 2.10
C PHE A 458 -1.92 -30.30 2.70
N GLN A 459 -1.66 -29.03 2.40
CA GLN A 459 -0.48 -28.31 2.91
C GLN A 459 -0.75 -27.57 4.21
N GLY A 460 -2.01 -27.32 4.49
CA GLY A 460 -2.43 -26.62 5.69
C GLY A 460 -3.63 -25.72 5.45
N TYR A 461 -4.08 -25.09 6.51
CA TYR A 461 -5.08 -24.04 6.41
C TYR A 461 -4.79 -22.89 7.36
N GLY A 462 -5.19 -21.70 6.96
CA GLY A 462 -5.22 -20.53 7.81
C GLY A 462 -6.65 -20.09 8.07
N SER A 463 -6.97 -19.75 9.30
CA SER A 463 -8.22 -19.10 9.66
C SER A 463 -7.93 -17.84 10.47
N SER A 464 -8.72 -16.81 10.24
CA SER A 464 -8.67 -15.58 11.02
C SER A 464 -10.07 -15.15 11.39
N PHE A 465 -10.21 -14.63 12.59
CA PHE A 465 -11.40 -13.94 12.97
C PHE A 465 -11.06 -12.63 13.65
N SER A 466 -11.89 -11.63 13.43
CA SER A 466 -11.82 -10.35 14.12
C SER A 466 -13.15 -10.04 14.79
N TYR A 467 -13.08 -9.50 15.98
CA TYR A 467 -14.25 -9.05 16.72
C TYR A 467 -13.99 -7.70 17.37
N THR A 468 -14.95 -6.79 17.18
CA THR A 468 -14.89 -5.45 17.77
C THR A 468 -15.88 -5.35 18.92
N PHE A 469 -15.35 -5.17 20.12
CA PHE A 469 -16.11 -4.79 21.30
C PHE A 469 -16.21 -3.27 21.37
N ASN A 470 -17.41 -2.78 21.65
CA ASN A 470 -17.68 -1.36 21.90
C ASN A 470 -18.80 -1.22 22.93
N ASN A 471 -19.16 0.00 23.29
CA ASN A 471 -20.22 0.29 24.25
C ASN A 471 -21.54 -0.42 23.93
N ASP A 472 -21.91 -0.52 22.65
CA ASP A 472 -23.18 -1.12 22.22
C ASP A 472 -23.13 -2.66 22.32
N THR A 473 -21.98 -3.27 21.97
CA THR A 473 -21.80 -4.70 22.11
C THR A 473 -21.78 -5.13 23.59
N TRP A 474 -21.15 -4.31 24.45
CA TRP A 474 -21.13 -4.54 25.89
C TRP A 474 -22.53 -4.43 26.51
N LYS A 475 -23.32 -3.42 26.14
CA LYS A 475 -24.69 -3.26 26.60
C LYS A 475 -25.56 -4.46 26.22
N LYS A 476 -25.51 -4.91 24.98
CA LYS A 476 -26.23 -6.12 24.49
C LYS A 476 -25.80 -7.39 25.20
N TRP A 477 -24.54 -7.50 25.56
CA TRP A 477 -23.99 -8.65 26.27
C TRP A 477 -24.45 -8.68 27.73
N LYS A 478 -24.42 -7.53 28.40
CA LYS A 478 -24.91 -7.34 29.77
C LYS A 478 -26.41 -7.64 29.86
N GLU A 479 -27.21 -7.21 28.90
CA GLU A 479 -28.65 -7.48 28.80
C GLU A 479 -28.95 -8.97 28.59
N LYS A 480 -28.16 -9.67 27.82
CA LYS A 480 -28.28 -11.13 27.64
C LYS A 480 -27.91 -11.92 28.90
N LEU A 481 -26.91 -11.48 29.65
CA LEU A 481 -26.44 -12.13 30.89
C LEU A 481 -27.35 -11.85 32.08
N SER A 482 -27.97 -10.66 32.15
CA SER A 482 -28.85 -10.27 33.26
C SER A 482 -30.27 -10.87 33.18
N GLY A 483 -30.56 -11.66 32.15
CA GLY A 483 -31.84 -12.36 32.02
C GLY A 483 -33.08 -11.48 31.93
N THR A 484 -32.91 -10.16 31.77
CA THR A 484 -34.01 -9.19 31.68
C THR A 484 -34.71 -9.37 30.32
N ARG A 485 -35.83 -10.04 30.33
CA ARG A 485 -36.70 -10.25 29.16
C ARG A 485 -37.45 -8.97 28.80
N ASP A 486 -37.31 -8.58 27.61
CA ASP A 486 -38.07 -7.84 26.58
C ASP A 486 -39.49 -7.32 26.89
N SER A 487 -39.87 -6.92 28.10
CA SER A 487 -41.23 -6.31 28.27
C SER A 487 -41.21 -4.77 28.22
N ASP A 488 -40.09 -4.10 28.50
CA ASP A 488 -40.08 -2.63 28.59
C ASP A 488 -39.46 -1.91 27.37
N LYS A 489 -38.75 -2.66 26.49
CA LYS A 489 -38.14 -2.06 25.27
C LYS A 489 -39.09 -1.83 24.09
N LYS A 490 -40.28 -2.43 24.09
CA LYS A 490 -41.27 -2.22 23.02
C LYS A 490 -41.79 -0.80 22.97
N LYS A 491 -41.73 -0.04 24.07
CA LYS A 491 -42.21 1.36 24.12
C LYS A 491 -41.17 2.37 23.68
N GLU A 492 -39.85 2.09 23.85
CA GLU A 492 -38.77 3.00 23.43
C GLU A 492 -38.37 2.83 21.94
N GLU A 493 -38.47 1.59 21.38
CA GLU A 493 -38.21 1.38 19.95
C GLU A 493 -39.39 1.79 19.05
N GLU A 494 -40.65 1.75 19.54
CA GLU A 494 -41.81 2.29 18.82
C GLU A 494 -41.80 3.83 18.83
N ALA A 495 -41.31 4.48 19.87
CA ALA A 495 -41.14 5.92 19.92
C ALA A 495 -39.98 6.44 19.04
N ALA A 496 -38.97 5.60 18.76
CA ALA A 496 -37.84 5.95 17.88
C ALA A 496 -38.10 5.64 16.39
N SER A 497 -39.07 4.80 16.06
CA SER A 497 -39.42 4.46 14.66
C SER A 497 -40.47 5.38 14.04
N ASP A 498 -41.23 6.11 14.86
CA ASP A 498 -42.21 7.10 14.39
C ASP A 498 -41.57 8.47 14.08
N GLU A 499 -40.29 8.68 14.41
CA GLU A 499 -39.55 9.93 14.08
C GLU A 499 -38.76 9.89 12.75
N GLU A 500 -38.71 8.78 12.04
CA GLU A 500 -38.05 8.71 10.70
C GLU A 500 -38.95 9.23 9.53
N GLY A 501 -40.14 9.68 9.84
CA GLY A 501 -41.11 10.24 8.86
C GLY A 501 -41.31 11.76 8.94
N ALA A 502 -40.55 12.49 9.73
CA ALA A 502 -40.72 13.93 9.88
C ALA A 502 -39.79 14.73 8.97
N GLU A 503 -40.40 15.59 8.19
CA GLU A 503 -39.85 16.56 7.24
C GLU A 503 -38.53 17.20 7.65
N THR A 504 -37.61 17.27 6.71
CA THR A 504 -36.37 18.06 6.80
C THR A 504 -36.72 19.53 6.80
N ASP A 505 -36.76 20.13 7.97
CA ASP A 505 -36.79 21.59 8.11
C ASP A 505 -35.43 22.16 7.69
N THR A 506 -35.39 22.77 6.52
CA THR A 506 -34.25 23.52 6.00
C THR A 506 -34.40 24.98 6.41
N ASP A 507 -33.32 25.58 6.89
CA ASP A 507 -33.26 27.05 6.99
C ASP A 507 -33.24 27.66 5.57
N GLY A 508 -33.61 28.93 5.46
CA GLY A 508 -33.77 29.61 4.16
C GLY A 508 -32.54 29.63 3.24
N ASN A 509 -31.43 28.94 3.59
CA ASN A 509 -30.19 28.79 2.82
C ASN A 509 -29.86 27.35 2.40
N GLY A 510 -30.75 26.38 2.64
CA GLY A 510 -30.59 25.01 2.13
C GLY A 510 -29.51 24.15 2.84
N ILE A 511 -29.05 24.54 4.02
CA ILE A 511 -28.05 23.77 4.79
C ILE A 511 -28.79 22.95 5.84
N PRO A 512 -28.64 21.60 5.87
CA PRO A 512 -29.29 20.78 6.90
C PRO A 512 -28.73 21.14 8.29
N LYS A 513 -29.64 21.54 9.19
CA LYS A 513 -29.28 21.75 10.60
C LYS A 513 -28.89 20.42 11.23
N LYS A 514 -27.65 20.30 11.66
CA LYS A 514 -27.20 19.19 12.48
C LYS A 514 -28.01 19.19 13.79
N LYS A 515 -28.90 18.21 14.00
CA LYS A 515 -29.62 18.02 15.25
C LYS A 515 -28.58 17.90 16.37
N VAL A 516 -28.53 18.87 17.24
CA VAL A 516 -27.76 18.80 18.48
C VAL A 516 -28.52 17.85 19.40
N GLU A 517 -28.07 16.61 19.52
CA GLU A 517 -28.59 15.68 20.54
C GLU A 517 -28.43 16.36 21.89
N LYS A 518 -29.56 16.59 22.60
CA LYS A 518 -29.54 17.06 23.97
C LYS A 518 -28.77 16.03 24.80
N ALA A 519 -27.67 16.45 25.38
CA ALA A 519 -26.85 15.60 26.23
C ALA A 519 -27.70 15.06 27.38
N ALA A 520 -27.65 13.75 27.59
CA ALA A 520 -28.32 13.13 28.74
C ALA A 520 -27.70 13.67 30.02
N VAL A 521 -28.55 14.20 30.91
CA VAL A 521 -28.17 14.76 32.21
C VAL A 521 -28.53 13.72 33.27
N ASP A 522 -27.66 13.48 34.25
CA ASP A 522 -27.96 12.59 35.38
C ASP A 522 -28.95 13.24 36.38
N ALA A 523 -29.32 12.51 37.44
CA ALA A 523 -30.28 12.98 38.44
C ALA A 523 -29.81 14.25 39.19
N ASP A 524 -28.51 14.53 39.17
CA ASP A 524 -27.87 15.68 39.84
C ASP A 524 -27.63 16.86 38.88
N GLY A 525 -28.08 16.76 37.62
CA GLY A 525 -27.98 17.82 36.62
C GLY A 525 -26.66 17.88 35.87
N TYR A 526 -25.75 16.92 36.07
CA TYR A 526 -24.48 16.85 35.36
C TYR A 526 -24.62 16.10 34.04
N GLN A 527 -23.89 16.56 33.05
CA GLN A 527 -23.86 15.92 31.75
C GLN A 527 -23.21 14.52 31.84
N VAL A 528 -23.98 13.46 31.54
CA VAL A 528 -23.46 12.09 31.56
C VAL A 528 -22.45 11.91 30.41
N PHE A 529 -21.18 11.86 30.77
CA PHE A 529 -20.10 11.60 29.83
C PHE A 529 -20.05 10.10 29.48
N LYS A 530 -20.44 9.75 28.26
CA LYS A 530 -20.24 8.40 27.72
C LYS A 530 -18.85 8.33 27.12
N MET A 531 -17.91 7.71 27.80
CA MET A 531 -16.60 7.40 27.21
C MET A 531 -16.78 6.39 26.05
N PRO A 532 -16.66 6.81 24.79
CA PRO A 532 -16.66 5.85 23.70
C PRO A 532 -15.34 5.09 23.70
N TRP A 533 -15.43 3.79 23.79
CA TRP A 533 -14.29 2.89 23.67
C TRP A 533 -14.57 1.81 22.65
N SER A 534 -13.52 1.33 22.01
CA SER A 534 -13.56 0.16 21.14
C SER A 534 -12.33 -0.70 21.38
N LEU A 535 -12.54 -2.01 21.44
CA LEU A 535 -11.50 -3.01 21.59
C LEU A 535 -11.63 -4.02 20.45
N ASN A 536 -10.61 -4.08 19.61
CA ASN A 536 -10.55 -5.00 18.49
C ASN A 536 -9.68 -6.20 18.86
N PHE A 537 -10.25 -7.39 18.79
CA PHE A 537 -9.53 -8.65 18.90
C PHE A 537 -9.35 -9.26 17.52
N ASN A 538 -8.11 -9.59 17.18
CA ASN A 538 -7.81 -10.37 15.99
C ASN A 538 -7.10 -11.65 16.42
N TYR A 539 -7.67 -12.77 16.08
CA TYR A 539 -7.09 -14.08 16.30
C TYR A 539 -6.86 -14.76 14.97
N SER A 540 -5.67 -15.28 14.76
CA SER A 540 -5.36 -16.12 13.61
C SER A 540 -4.76 -17.44 14.04
N PHE A 541 -5.21 -18.48 13.39
CA PHE A 541 -4.73 -19.84 13.56
C PHE A 541 -4.26 -20.35 12.20
N ASN A 542 -3.05 -20.89 12.16
CA ASN A 542 -2.49 -21.43 10.93
C ASN A 542 -1.88 -22.81 11.15
N ILE A 543 -2.23 -23.73 10.28
CA ILE A 543 -1.59 -25.04 10.14
C ILE A 543 -0.78 -25.02 8.87
N SER A 544 0.47 -25.40 8.90
CA SER A 544 1.35 -25.50 7.74
C SER A 544 2.28 -26.69 7.84
N GLU A 545 2.75 -27.20 6.71
CA GLU A 545 3.79 -28.21 6.66
C GLU A 545 5.06 -27.71 7.38
N ASP A 546 5.61 -28.51 8.28
CA ASP A 546 6.87 -28.23 8.96
C ASP A 546 8.04 -28.88 8.20
N ARG A 547 8.59 -28.13 7.25
CA ARG A 547 9.73 -28.58 6.43
C ARG A 547 11.07 -28.57 7.17
N SER A 548 11.11 -28.08 8.41
CA SER A 548 12.30 -28.20 9.26
C SER A 548 12.47 -29.61 9.83
N LYS A 549 11.41 -30.43 9.80
CA LYS A 549 11.40 -31.81 10.26
C LYS A 549 11.48 -32.77 9.08
N PRO A 550 12.03 -33.99 9.30
CA PRO A 550 12.11 -35.00 8.24
C PRO A 550 10.72 -35.44 7.77
N ILE A 551 10.62 -35.72 6.48
CA ILE A 551 9.40 -36.22 5.86
C ILE A 551 9.09 -37.65 6.35
N ASN A 552 7.82 -37.94 6.58
CA ASN A 552 7.39 -39.30 6.84
C ASN A 552 7.48 -40.12 5.56
N ARG A 553 8.47 -41.04 5.49
CA ARG A 553 8.76 -41.85 4.32
C ARG A 553 7.59 -42.75 3.84
N LYS A 554 6.76 -43.24 4.77
CA LYS A 554 5.60 -44.09 4.42
C LYS A 554 4.45 -43.28 3.81
N LYS A 555 4.20 -42.08 4.32
CA LYS A 555 3.09 -41.21 3.89
C LYS A 555 3.50 -40.17 2.86
N MET A 556 4.80 -39.96 2.63
CA MET A 556 5.37 -38.90 1.79
C MET A 556 4.77 -37.53 2.13
N ARG A 557 4.74 -37.21 3.41
CA ARG A 557 4.19 -35.95 3.96
C ARG A 557 5.06 -35.44 5.08
N TYR A 558 5.19 -34.11 5.15
CA TYR A 558 5.78 -33.44 6.31
C TYR A 558 4.83 -33.42 7.50
N PRO A 559 5.32 -33.41 8.74
CA PRO A 559 4.48 -33.12 9.89
C PRO A 559 3.94 -31.70 9.82
N TYR A 560 2.84 -31.43 10.54
CA TYR A 560 2.26 -30.10 10.58
C TYR A 560 2.79 -29.30 11.77
N ARG A 561 2.96 -27.99 11.55
CA ARG A 561 3.22 -26.99 12.57
C ARG A 561 1.96 -26.15 12.76
N TYR A 562 1.63 -25.91 14.02
CA TYR A 562 0.50 -25.11 14.46
C TYR A 562 0.99 -23.77 14.97
N THR A 563 0.45 -22.68 14.47
CA THR A 563 0.78 -21.34 14.92
C THR A 563 -0.49 -20.57 15.27
N HIS A 564 -0.45 -19.87 16.40
CA HIS A 564 -1.52 -19.04 16.90
C HIS A 564 -1.01 -17.61 17.00
N ASN A 565 -1.81 -16.66 16.60
CA ASN A 565 -1.49 -15.26 16.75
C ASN A 565 -2.73 -14.54 17.30
N LEU A 566 -2.58 -13.88 18.44
CA LEU A 566 -3.62 -13.08 19.07
C LEU A 566 -3.12 -11.66 19.19
N SER A 567 -3.86 -10.72 18.61
CA SER A 567 -3.61 -9.30 18.77
C SER A 567 -4.87 -8.60 19.27
N ALA A 568 -4.69 -7.68 20.18
CA ALA A 568 -5.75 -6.81 20.68
C ALA A 568 -5.30 -5.35 20.55
N SER A 569 -6.19 -4.50 20.05
CA SER A 569 -5.98 -3.06 19.99
C SER A 569 -7.22 -2.33 20.47
N GLY A 570 -7.04 -1.29 21.28
CA GLY A 570 -8.14 -0.53 21.85
C GLY A 570 -7.95 0.96 21.71
N ASN A 571 -9.07 1.67 21.54
CA ASN A 571 -9.14 3.11 21.56
C ASN A 571 -10.13 3.56 22.61
N ILE A 572 -9.75 4.55 23.42
CA ILE A 572 -10.60 5.21 24.39
C ILE A 572 -10.55 6.72 24.10
N LYS A 573 -11.71 7.34 23.97
CA LYS A 573 -11.81 8.78 23.83
C LYS A 573 -12.08 9.37 25.23
N LEU A 574 -11.10 10.06 25.81
CA LEU A 574 -11.15 10.58 27.18
C LEU A 574 -11.79 11.96 27.29
N SER A 575 -11.91 12.72 26.19
CA SER A 575 -12.60 14.00 26.14
C SER A 575 -13.20 14.23 24.74
N ASN A 576 -14.19 15.12 24.68
CA ASN A 576 -14.76 15.57 23.41
C ASN A 576 -13.85 16.54 22.67
#